data_b7e9acbdd2686e75f9b0949635265159
#
_entry.id   b7e9acbdd2686e75f9b0949635265159
#
_cell.length_a   1.000
_cell.length_b   1.000
_cell.length_c   1.000
_cell.angle_alpha   90.00
_cell.angle_beta   90.00
_cell.angle_gamma   90.00
#
_symmetry.space_group_name_H-M   'P 1'
#
loop_
_entity.id
_entity.type
_entity.pdbx_description
1 polymer ?
#
loop_
_entity_poly.entity_id
_entity_poly.type
_entity_poly.pdbx_seq_one_letter_code
_entity_poly.pdbx_strand_id
1 'polypeptide(L)'
;GIIVDAVGTRANRTAEIAITETMVDRVERRFDLRPQRLAGDTAYGAVRLLKWLVDRSITPHIPVWDKSARSDGTFSRTDFVFDQERNIYVCPGGAELTSTGNIDQGHIVYYRASKNDCSTCSLKPKCTTAVARKITRDLNEDVRDRVRALANTEAFQQSRRERKKVEMLFAQMKRILRLDRLRLRGLSGVRDE
;
A
#
# COMPACT_ATOMS: atom_id res chain seq x y z
N GLY A 1 -5.73 23.90 -7.14
CA GLY A 1 -6.50 22.66 -7.16
C GLY A 1 -7.99 22.97 -7.14
N ILE A 2 -8.79 22.08 -7.72
CA ILE A 2 -10.26 22.16 -7.72
C ILE A 2 -10.76 20.97 -6.92
N ILE A 3 -11.63 21.21 -5.94
CA ILE A 3 -12.32 20.14 -5.19
C ILE A 3 -13.48 19.68 -6.04
N VAL A 4 -13.46 18.46 -6.51
CA VAL A 4 -14.50 17.85 -7.37
C VAL A 4 -15.47 16.99 -6.60
N ASP A 5 -15.08 16.53 -5.42
CA ASP A 5 -15.93 15.71 -4.54
C ASP A 5 -15.44 15.78 -3.09
N ALA A 6 -16.37 15.63 -2.14
CA ALA A 6 -16.10 15.55 -0.71
C ALA A 6 -17.10 14.62 -0.04
N VAL A 7 -16.65 13.86 0.95
CA VAL A 7 -17.49 12.94 1.72
C VAL A 7 -17.06 12.92 3.18
N GLY A 8 -18.03 13.11 4.06
CA GLY A 8 -17.84 12.86 5.49
C GLY A 8 -17.87 11.36 5.80
N THR A 9 -16.84 10.86 6.46
CA THR A 9 -16.75 9.48 6.93
C THR A 9 -16.48 9.42 8.43
N ARG A 10 -16.68 8.25 9.04
CA ARG A 10 -16.18 8.04 10.41
C ARG A 10 -14.66 8.12 10.40
N ALA A 11 -14.08 8.66 11.47
CA ALA A 11 -12.64 8.83 11.64
C ALA A 11 -11.93 7.48 11.85
N ASN A 12 -11.93 6.63 10.82
CA ASN A 12 -11.12 5.42 10.79
C ASN A 12 -10.46 5.23 9.41
N ARG A 13 -9.25 4.66 9.38
CA ARG A 13 -8.45 4.48 8.16
C ARG A 13 -9.14 3.62 7.10
N THR A 14 -9.93 2.64 7.51
CA THR A 14 -10.60 1.73 6.58
C THR A 14 -11.76 2.40 5.85
N ALA A 15 -12.45 3.34 6.48
CA ALA A 15 -13.54 4.08 5.86
C ALA A 15 -13.02 5.00 4.73
N GLU A 16 -11.90 5.67 4.93
CA GLU A 16 -11.30 6.55 3.92
C GLU A 16 -10.87 5.77 2.67
N ILE A 17 -10.25 4.60 2.86
CA ILE A 17 -9.85 3.75 1.74
C ILE A 17 -11.08 3.22 0.98
N ALA A 18 -12.08 2.74 1.70
CA ALA A 18 -13.29 2.16 1.09
C ALA A 18 -14.10 3.19 0.30
N ILE A 19 -14.18 4.45 0.78
CA ILE A 19 -14.95 5.49 0.10
C ILE A 19 -14.24 6.02 -1.15
N THR A 20 -12.91 5.87 -1.26
CA THR A 20 -12.14 6.35 -2.40
C THR A 20 -12.63 5.77 -3.73
N GLU A 21 -12.94 4.48 -3.76
CA GLU A 21 -13.49 3.80 -4.94
C GLU A 21 -14.81 4.47 -5.37
N THR A 22 -15.71 4.69 -4.41
CA THR A 22 -17.00 5.35 -4.64
C THR A 22 -16.86 6.79 -5.10
N MET A 23 -15.90 7.54 -4.55
CA MET A 23 -15.66 8.94 -4.94
C MET A 23 -15.15 9.04 -6.38
N VAL A 24 -14.19 8.19 -6.77
CA VAL A 24 -13.69 8.13 -8.14
C VAL A 24 -14.83 7.80 -9.11
N ASP A 25 -15.64 6.79 -8.82
CA ASP A 25 -16.80 6.41 -9.65
C ASP A 25 -17.83 7.54 -9.74
N ARG A 26 -18.03 8.29 -8.67
CA ARG A 26 -18.98 9.42 -8.64
C ARG A 26 -18.48 10.59 -9.47
N VAL A 27 -17.18 10.90 -9.39
CA VAL A 27 -16.54 11.95 -10.22
C VAL A 27 -16.64 11.58 -11.70
N GLU A 28 -16.33 10.33 -12.07
CA GLU A 28 -16.46 9.84 -13.42
C GLU A 28 -17.90 10.00 -13.94
N ARG A 29 -18.90 9.57 -13.16
CA ARG A 29 -20.31 9.69 -13.55
C ARG A 29 -20.84 11.11 -13.63
N ARG A 30 -20.36 12.02 -12.78
CA ARG A 30 -20.88 13.40 -12.71
C ARG A 30 -20.25 14.33 -13.73
N PHE A 31 -18.98 14.12 -14.01
CA PHE A 31 -18.17 15.09 -14.77
C PHE A 31 -17.53 14.48 -16.02
N ASP A 32 -17.73 13.18 -16.28
CA ASP A 32 -17.04 12.43 -17.33
C ASP A 32 -15.50 12.58 -17.21
N LEU A 33 -15.01 12.68 -15.97
CA LEU A 33 -13.59 12.82 -15.67
C LEU A 33 -13.04 11.55 -15.08
N ARG A 34 -12.19 10.88 -15.86
CA ARG A 34 -11.45 9.69 -15.41
C ARG A 34 -10.01 10.08 -15.12
N PRO A 35 -9.53 9.91 -13.89
CA PRO A 35 -8.16 10.25 -13.57
C PRO A 35 -7.19 9.26 -14.24
N GLN A 36 -6.14 9.75 -14.86
CA GLN A 36 -5.03 8.91 -15.36
C GLN A 36 -4.15 8.42 -14.20
N ARG A 37 -4.07 9.16 -13.12
CA ARG A 37 -3.29 8.86 -11.93
C ARG A 37 -3.99 9.33 -10.67
N LEU A 38 -3.80 8.59 -9.58
CA LEU A 38 -4.28 8.96 -8.26
C LEU A 38 -3.11 9.06 -7.29
N ALA A 39 -2.91 10.26 -6.73
CA ALA A 39 -1.90 10.51 -5.72
C ALA A 39 -2.52 10.46 -4.31
N GLY A 40 -1.92 9.70 -3.43
CA GLY A 40 -2.35 9.57 -2.03
C GLY A 40 -1.17 9.45 -1.08
N ASP A 41 -1.44 9.44 0.21
CA ASP A 41 -0.44 9.12 1.21
C ASP A 41 -0.29 7.60 1.42
N THR A 42 0.62 7.21 2.29
CA THR A 42 0.92 5.80 2.57
C THR A 42 -0.29 5.04 3.14
N ALA A 43 -1.26 5.72 3.77
CA ALA A 43 -2.46 5.08 4.30
C ALA A 43 -3.31 4.43 3.20
N TYR A 44 -3.30 5.01 2.00
CA TYR A 44 -3.99 4.49 0.81
C TYR A 44 -3.23 3.35 0.10
N GLY A 45 -2.02 3.00 0.54
CA GLY A 45 -1.19 1.93 -0.02
C GLY A 45 -1.67 0.50 0.27
N ALA A 46 -2.95 0.31 0.60
CA ALA A 46 -3.56 -1.02 0.76
C ALA A 46 -3.63 -1.74 -0.58
N VAL A 47 -3.21 -3.01 -0.63
CA VAL A 47 -3.13 -3.79 -1.87
C VAL A 47 -4.46 -3.85 -2.62
N ARG A 48 -5.58 -3.90 -1.90
CA ARG A 48 -6.93 -3.91 -2.47
C ARG A 48 -7.18 -2.66 -3.32
N LEU A 49 -6.89 -1.46 -2.77
CA LEU A 49 -7.09 -0.20 -3.50
C LEU A 49 -6.10 -0.07 -4.65
N LEU A 50 -4.84 -0.45 -4.44
CA LEU A 50 -3.84 -0.43 -5.51
C LEU A 50 -4.25 -1.32 -6.69
N LYS A 51 -4.75 -2.53 -6.38
CA LYS A 51 -5.27 -3.45 -7.41
C LYS A 51 -6.46 -2.84 -8.13
N TRP A 52 -7.43 -2.30 -7.41
CA TRP A 52 -8.62 -1.67 -8.00
C TRP A 52 -8.25 -0.52 -8.95
N LEU A 53 -7.28 0.32 -8.58
CA LEU A 53 -6.78 1.40 -9.44
C LEU A 53 -6.12 0.86 -10.71
N VAL A 54 -5.23 -0.14 -10.56
CA VAL A 54 -4.52 -0.74 -11.70
C VAL A 54 -5.48 -1.44 -12.66
N ASP A 55 -6.47 -2.17 -12.16
CA ASP A 55 -7.49 -2.85 -12.96
C ASP A 55 -8.33 -1.84 -13.77
N ARG A 56 -8.47 -0.61 -13.28
CA ARG A 56 -9.14 0.51 -13.98
C ARG A 56 -8.20 1.37 -14.82
N SER A 57 -6.97 0.98 -14.99
CA SER A 57 -5.94 1.75 -15.71
C SER A 57 -5.66 3.13 -15.11
N ILE A 58 -5.86 3.28 -13.80
CA ILE A 58 -5.49 4.46 -13.03
C ILE A 58 -4.13 4.20 -12.38
N THR A 59 -3.12 4.98 -12.72
CA THR A 59 -1.77 4.80 -12.18
C THR A 59 -1.71 5.27 -10.71
N PRO A 60 -1.41 4.37 -9.75
CA PRO A 60 -1.33 4.76 -8.34
C PRO A 60 0.00 5.43 -8.03
N HIS A 61 -0.02 6.73 -7.76
CA HIS A 61 1.11 7.48 -7.20
C HIS A 61 1.00 7.54 -5.67
N ILE A 62 0.94 6.36 -5.07
CA ILE A 62 0.73 6.15 -3.63
C ILE A 62 1.93 5.39 -3.09
N PRO A 63 2.64 5.90 -2.05
CA PRO A 63 3.75 5.17 -1.46
C PRO A 63 3.26 3.85 -0.84
N VAL A 64 3.87 2.74 -1.23
CA VAL A 64 3.57 1.44 -0.63
C VAL A 64 4.23 1.37 0.74
N TRP A 65 3.43 1.13 1.76
CA TRP A 65 3.97 0.94 3.09
C TRP A 65 4.72 -0.39 3.17
N ASP A 66 6.02 -0.31 3.37
CA ASP A 66 6.85 -1.48 3.61
C ASP A 66 7.13 -1.62 5.12
N LYS A 67 6.44 -2.59 5.74
CA LYS A 67 6.69 -2.98 7.13
C LYS A 67 7.85 -3.98 7.25
N SER A 68 8.46 -4.36 6.13
CA SER A 68 9.52 -5.37 6.13
C SER A 68 10.88 -4.82 6.50
N ALA A 69 11.06 -3.49 6.43
CA ALA A 69 12.31 -2.86 6.84
C ALA A 69 12.61 -3.13 8.32
N ARG A 70 13.76 -3.73 8.60
CA ARG A 70 14.25 -4.02 9.95
C ARG A 70 15.44 -3.16 10.26
N SER A 71 15.44 -2.57 11.45
CA SER A 71 16.55 -1.75 11.94
C SER A 71 17.47 -2.51 12.93
N ASP A 72 17.15 -3.78 13.22
CA ASP A 72 17.85 -4.63 14.19
C ASP A 72 19.02 -5.41 13.56
N GLY A 73 19.38 -5.13 12.30
CA GLY A 73 20.43 -5.84 11.56
C GLY A 73 20.05 -7.24 11.08
N THR A 74 18.79 -7.65 11.28
CA THR A 74 18.28 -8.92 10.76
C THR A 74 17.70 -8.77 9.36
N PHE A 75 17.74 -9.85 8.58
CA PHE A 75 17.21 -9.86 7.23
C PHE A 75 15.71 -9.55 7.18
N SER A 76 15.37 -8.56 6.41
CA SER A 76 14.00 -8.19 6.05
C SER A 76 13.50 -9.04 4.88
N ARG A 77 12.27 -8.85 4.45
CA ARG A 77 11.77 -9.53 3.25
C ARG A 77 12.48 -9.07 1.97
N THR A 78 12.94 -7.82 1.93
CA THR A 78 13.61 -7.23 0.76
C THR A 78 15.00 -7.83 0.49
N ASP A 79 15.59 -8.50 1.49
CA ASP A 79 16.85 -9.23 1.33
C ASP A 79 16.67 -10.59 0.62
N PHE A 80 15.42 -10.98 0.38
CA PHE A 80 15.07 -12.23 -0.31
C PHE A 80 14.58 -11.90 -1.73
N VAL A 81 15.15 -12.53 -2.73
CA VAL A 81 14.77 -12.34 -4.13
C VAL A 81 13.61 -13.23 -4.48
N PHE A 82 12.53 -12.65 -5.02
CA PHE A 82 11.39 -13.42 -5.52
C PHE A 82 11.62 -13.79 -6.99
N ASP A 83 11.65 -15.09 -7.27
CA ASP A 83 11.64 -15.64 -8.61
C ASP A 83 10.18 -15.91 -9.01
N GLN A 84 9.69 -15.08 -9.93
CA GLN A 84 8.29 -15.15 -10.36
C GLN A 84 8.00 -16.38 -11.23
N GLU A 85 8.97 -16.81 -12.06
CA GLU A 85 8.78 -17.94 -12.97
C GLU A 85 8.67 -19.25 -12.19
N ARG A 86 9.52 -19.40 -11.17
CA ARG A 86 9.57 -20.60 -10.34
C ARG A 86 8.64 -20.51 -9.11
N ASN A 87 8.06 -19.32 -8.87
CA ASN A 87 7.22 -19.02 -7.69
C ASN A 87 7.90 -19.38 -6.36
N ILE A 88 9.15 -18.96 -6.17
CA ILE A 88 9.95 -19.19 -4.99
C ILE A 88 10.63 -17.91 -4.52
N TYR A 89 11.09 -17.89 -3.27
CA TYR A 89 12.08 -16.90 -2.82
C TYR A 89 13.46 -17.55 -2.70
N VAL A 90 14.49 -16.81 -3.06
CA VAL A 90 15.89 -17.16 -2.81
C VAL A 90 16.39 -16.33 -1.63
N CYS A 91 16.93 -16.97 -0.60
CA CYS A 91 17.45 -16.28 0.57
C CYS A 91 18.89 -15.77 0.34
N PRO A 92 19.40 -14.84 1.18
CA PRO A 92 20.78 -14.35 1.09
C PRO A 92 21.87 -15.46 1.17
N GLY A 93 21.54 -16.61 1.74
CA GLY A 93 22.42 -17.79 1.78
C GLY A 93 22.25 -18.75 0.60
N GLY A 94 21.48 -18.37 -0.42
CA GLY A 94 21.27 -19.17 -1.64
C GLY A 94 20.22 -20.29 -1.52
N ALA A 95 19.60 -20.50 -0.38
CA ALA A 95 18.57 -21.52 -0.23
C ALA A 95 17.20 -21.03 -0.74
N GLU A 96 16.39 -21.97 -1.23
CA GLU A 96 15.08 -21.69 -1.79
C GLU A 96 13.99 -21.80 -0.71
N LEU A 97 13.05 -20.88 -0.74
CA LEU A 97 11.83 -20.94 0.04
C LEU A 97 10.68 -21.24 -0.92
N THR A 98 10.06 -22.39 -0.75
CA THR A 98 8.94 -22.82 -1.59
C THR A 98 7.59 -22.47 -0.97
N SER A 99 6.59 -22.28 -1.83
CA SER A 99 5.22 -22.07 -1.37
C SER A 99 4.68 -23.32 -0.68
N THR A 100 3.98 -23.10 0.43
CA THR A 100 3.27 -24.20 1.13
C THR A 100 1.97 -24.60 0.44
N GLY A 101 1.55 -23.85 -0.61
CA GLY A 101 0.28 -24.04 -1.31
C GLY A 101 -0.95 -23.57 -0.54
N ASN A 102 -0.85 -23.31 0.75
CA ASN A 102 -1.95 -22.86 1.58
C ASN A 102 -2.11 -21.33 1.49
N ILE A 103 -3.35 -20.89 1.30
CA ILE A 103 -3.73 -19.48 1.34
C ILE A 103 -4.38 -19.20 2.69
N ASP A 104 -3.75 -18.33 3.47
CA ASP A 104 -4.26 -17.87 4.75
C ASP A 104 -5.03 -16.55 4.58
N GLN A 105 -6.10 -16.37 5.36
CA GLN A 105 -6.98 -15.19 5.32
C GLN A 105 -7.48 -14.84 3.89
N GLY A 106 -7.50 -15.82 2.98
CA GLY A 106 -7.95 -15.65 1.60
C GLY A 106 -6.98 -14.90 0.67
N HIS A 107 -5.83 -14.44 1.17
CA HIS A 107 -4.92 -13.63 0.35
C HIS A 107 -3.42 -13.74 0.68
N ILE A 108 -3.04 -14.48 1.71
CA ILE A 108 -1.64 -14.62 2.15
C ILE A 108 -1.11 -16.01 1.79
N VAL A 109 -0.01 -16.05 1.08
CA VAL A 109 0.77 -17.27 0.79
C VAL A 109 2.03 -17.30 1.64
N TYR A 110 2.36 -18.46 2.18
CA TYR A 110 3.58 -18.68 2.93
C TYR A 110 4.62 -19.38 2.08
N TYR A 111 5.84 -18.85 2.13
CA TYR A 111 7.04 -19.47 1.57
C TYR A 111 7.95 -19.88 2.70
N ARG A 112 8.44 -21.11 2.68
CA ARG A 112 9.25 -21.67 3.76
C ARG A 112 10.53 -22.33 3.20
N ALA A 113 11.65 -22.03 3.85
CA ALA A 113 12.91 -22.71 3.60
C ALA A 113 12.89 -24.15 4.18
N SER A 114 13.74 -25.02 3.66
CA SER A 114 13.99 -26.32 4.26
C SER A 114 14.61 -26.17 5.66
N LYS A 115 14.20 -27.06 6.57
CA LYS A 115 14.81 -27.15 7.89
C LYS A 115 16.31 -27.50 7.82
N ASN A 116 16.69 -28.35 6.88
CA ASN A 116 18.07 -28.77 6.70
C ASN A 116 18.95 -27.61 6.26
N ASP A 117 18.50 -26.80 5.27
CA ASP A 117 19.23 -25.64 4.77
C ASP A 117 19.43 -24.57 5.86
N CYS A 118 18.42 -24.38 6.70
CA CYS A 118 18.51 -23.42 7.80
C CYS A 118 19.35 -23.90 8.98
N SER A 119 19.44 -25.22 9.23
CA SER A 119 20.18 -25.77 10.38
C SER A 119 21.68 -25.59 10.26
N THR A 120 22.22 -25.67 9.05
CA THR A 120 23.66 -25.54 8.74
C THR A 120 24.06 -24.13 8.26
N CYS A 121 23.11 -23.21 8.18
CA CYS A 121 23.31 -21.87 7.62
C CYS A 121 24.05 -20.95 8.61
N SER A 122 25.21 -20.44 8.23
CA SER A 122 25.99 -19.47 9.01
C SER A 122 25.27 -18.12 9.18
N LEU A 123 24.36 -17.77 8.27
CA LEU A 123 23.58 -16.54 8.33
C LEU A 123 22.32 -16.65 9.22
N LYS A 124 22.02 -17.83 9.75
CA LYS A 124 20.81 -18.07 10.54
C LYS A 124 20.62 -17.08 11.70
N PRO A 125 21.66 -16.70 12.49
CA PRO A 125 21.49 -15.75 13.59
C PRO A 125 20.95 -14.38 13.15
N LYS A 126 21.29 -13.93 11.93
CA LYS A 126 20.79 -12.70 11.32
C LYS A 126 19.48 -12.88 10.56
N CYS A 127 18.99 -14.11 10.40
CA CYS A 127 17.87 -14.44 9.56
C CYS A 127 16.60 -14.76 10.36
N THR A 128 16.68 -15.73 11.27
CA THR A 128 15.51 -16.20 12.01
C THR A 128 15.90 -16.98 13.26
N THR A 129 15.14 -16.78 14.32
CA THR A 129 15.21 -17.61 15.54
C THR A 129 14.41 -18.92 15.43
N ALA A 130 13.52 -19.01 14.43
CA ALA A 130 12.73 -20.21 14.18
C ALA A 130 13.57 -21.33 13.56
N VAL A 131 13.00 -22.54 13.54
CA VAL A 131 13.65 -23.73 12.94
C VAL A 131 14.02 -23.47 11.47
N ALA A 132 13.11 -22.83 10.71
CA ALA A 132 13.32 -22.44 9.33
C ALA A 132 12.71 -21.08 9.05
N ARG A 133 13.27 -20.34 8.09
CA ARG A 133 12.73 -19.05 7.66
C ARG A 133 11.38 -19.23 6.98
N LYS A 134 10.44 -18.35 7.33
CA LYS A 134 9.14 -18.20 6.68
C LYS A 134 8.96 -16.77 6.20
N ILE A 135 8.48 -16.60 4.98
CA ILE A 135 8.10 -15.31 4.38
C ILE A 135 6.63 -15.36 3.99
N THR A 136 5.92 -14.27 4.22
CA THR A 136 4.55 -14.09 3.77
C THR A 136 4.51 -13.23 2.51
N ARG A 137 3.69 -13.59 1.54
CA ARG A 137 3.42 -12.83 0.33
C ARG A 137 1.92 -12.72 0.12
N ASP A 138 1.44 -11.51 -0.20
CA ASP A 138 0.07 -11.32 -0.64
C ASP A 138 -0.11 -11.87 -2.06
N LEU A 139 -1.27 -12.41 -2.40
CA LEU A 139 -1.57 -12.90 -3.76
C LEU A 139 -1.41 -11.80 -4.81
N ASN A 140 -1.67 -10.55 -4.45
CA ASN A 140 -1.54 -9.38 -5.32
C ASN A 140 -0.26 -8.56 -5.02
N GLU A 141 0.80 -9.17 -4.47
CA GLU A 141 2.04 -8.46 -4.18
C GLU A 141 2.74 -7.94 -5.44
N ASP A 142 2.48 -8.56 -6.60
CA ASP A 142 2.91 -8.08 -7.91
C ASP A 142 2.42 -6.65 -8.20
N VAL A 143 1.22 -6.31 -7.76
CA VAL A 143 0.68 -4.94 -7.85
C VAL A 143 1.51 -3.98 -6.99
N ARG A 144 1.85 -4.38 -5.76
CA ARG A 144 2.74 -3.58 -4.90
C ARG A 144 4.12 -3.41 -5.50
N ASP A 145 4.67 -4.46 -6.09
CA ASP A 145 6.00 -4.42 -6.71
C ASP A 145 6.01 -3.45 -7.89
N ARG A 146 4.96 -3.46 -8.73
CA ARG A 146 4.78 -2.46 -9.80
C ARG A 146 4.68 -1.04 -9.25
N VAL A 147 3.90 -0.82 -8.19
CA VAL A 147 3.74 0.52 -7.60
C VAL A 147 5.05 0.99 -6.93
N ARG A 148 5.83 0.09 -6.31
CA ARG A 148 7.18 0.43 -5.79
C ARG A 148 8.11 0.88 -6.91
N ALA A 149 8.08 0.22 -8.06
CA ALA A 149 8.87 0.61 -9.22
C ALA A 149 8.52 2.02 -9.72
N LEU A 150 7.23 2.40 -9.67
CA LEU A 150 6.77 3.75 -10.02
C LEU A 150 7.34 4.84 -9.11
N ALA A 151 7.66 4.54 -7.85
CA ALA A 151 8.14 5.53 -6.88
C ALA A 151 9.42 6.26 -7.31
N ASN A 152 10.22 5.63 -8.16
CA ASN A 152 11.47 6.19 -8.69
C ASN A 152 11.28 6.99 -10.00
N THR A 153 10.06 7.06 -10.55
CA THR A 153 9.76 7.79 -11.77
C THR A 153 9.60 9.30 -11.51
N GLU A 154 9.97 10.12 -12.49
CA GLU A 154 9.78 11.56 -12.41
C GLU A 154 8.30 11.94 -12.24
N ALA A 155 7.39 11.24 -12.93
CA ALA A 155 5.94 11.44 -12.82
C ALA A 155 5.45 11.23 -11.38
N PHE A 156 5.95 10.22 -10.67
CA PHE A 156 5.62 9.99 -9.27
C PHE A 156 6.14 11.11 -8.37
N GLN A 157 7.40 11.54 -8.57
CA GLN A 157 8.00 12.64 -7.81
C GLN A 157 7.26 13.96 -8.06
N GLN A 158 6.81 14.20 -9.29
CA GLN A 158 5.96 15.35 -9.62
C GLN A 158 4.64 15.30 -8.85
N SER A 159 3.92 14.18 -8.88
CA SER A 159 2.68 14.01 -8.11
C SER A 159 2.87 14.21 -6.61
N ARG A 160 4.02 13.78 -6.06
CA ARG A 160 4.37 14.02 -4.67
C ARG A 160 4.53 15.50 -4.34
N ARG A 161 5.14 16.28 -5.25
CA ARG A 161 5.26 17.75 -5.12
C ARG A 161 3.89 18.44 -5.23
N GLU A 162 3.06 18.00 -6.17
CA GLU A 162 1.70 18.54 -6.38
C GLU A 162 0.81 18.26 -5.17
N ARG A 163 0.89 17.06 -4.58
CA ARG A 163 0.15 16.72 -3.37
C ARG A 163 0.47 17.66 -2.19
N LYS A 164 1.73 18.08 -2.03
CA LYS A 164 2.11 19.06 -0.99
C LYS A 164 1.36 20.38 -1.14
N LYS A 165 1.11 20.84 -2.39
CA LYS A 165 0.32 22.06 -2.62
C LYS A 165 -1.13 21.90 -2.17
N VAL A 166 -1.72 20.71 -2.38
CA VAL A 166 -3.07 20.40 -1.89
C VAL A 166 -3.10 20.38 -0.36
N GLU A 167 -2.12 19.77 0.29
CA GLU A 167 -1.99 19.77 1.75
C GLU A 167 -1.90 21.19 2.33
N MET A 168 -1.18 22.08 1.66
CA MET A 168 -1.11 23.50 2.05
C MET A 168 -2.46 24.20 1.96
N LEU A 169 -3.27 23.93 0.92
CA LEU A 169 -4.63 24.46 0.81
C LEU A 169 -5.51 23.98 1.97
N PHE A 170 -5.47 22.69 2.31
CA PHE A 170 -6.19 22.16 3.49
C PHE A 170 -5.72 22.82 4.79
N ALA A 171 -4.43 23.04 4.96
CA ALA A 171 -3.90 23.74 6.14
C ALA A 171 -4.41 25.19 6.21
N GLN A 172 -4.54 25.88 5.11
CA GLN A 172 -5.12 27.21 5.02
C GLN A 172 -6.62 27.19 5.35
N MET A 173 -7.38 26.26 4.75
CA MET A 173 -8.80 26.08 5.05
C MET A 173 -9.04 25.83 6.55
N LYS A 174 -8.24 24.98 7.17
CA LYS A 174 -8.32 24.73 8.61
C LYS A 174 -8.04 26.00 9.44
N ARG A 175 -7.03 26.78 9.08
CA ARG A 175 -6.65 27.99 9.83
C ARG A 175 -7.62 29.15 9.62
N ILE A 176 -8.04 29.40 8.38
CA ILE A 176 -8.83 30.58 8.04
C ILE A 176 -10.33 30.28 8.15
N LEU A 177 -10.78 29.15 7.59
CA LEU A 177 -12.20 28.79 7.58
C LEU A 177 -12.60 27.94 8.80
N ARG A 178 -11.64 27.61 9.67
CA ARG A 178 -11.85 26.76 10.88
C ARG A 178 -12.51 25.43 10.57
N LEU A 179 -12.19 24.82 9.42
CA LEU A 179 -12.66 23.49 9.00
C LEU A 179 -11.93 22.34 9.69
N ASP A 180 -11.23 22.62 10.77
CA ASP A 180 -10.57 21.62 11.63
C ASP A 180 -11.54 20.95 12.60
N ARG A 181 -12.73 21.56 12.81
CA ARG A 181 -13.74 21.06 13.74
C ARG A 181 -15.13 21.28 13.19
N LEU A 182 -15.82 20.18 12.93
CA LEU A 182 -17.23 20.21 12.57
C LEU A 182 -18.11 20.60 13.78
N ARG A 183 -19.13 21.39 13.56
CA ARG A 183 -20.05 21.90 14.58
C ARG A 183 -21.18 20.91 14.85
N LEU A 184 -21.66 20.28 13.78
CA LEU A 184 -22.77 19.32 13.87
C LEU A 184 -22.26 17.93 14.22
N ARG A 185 -23.06 17.16 14.93
CA ARG A 185 -22.70 15.81 15.38
C ARG A 185 -23.31 14.75 14.46
N GLY A 186 -22.58 13.64 14.32
CA GLY A 186 -23.03 12.47 13.53
C GLY A 186 -22.82 12.65 12.02
N LEU A 187 -23.05 11.57 11.28
CA LEU A 187 -22.82 11.56 9.83
C LEU A 187 -23.83 12.43 9.06
N SER A 188 -25.06 12.59 9.54
CA SER A 188 -26.02 13.51 8.95
C SER A 188 -25.54 14.94 9.09
N GLY A 189 -25.14 15.36 10.29
CA GLY A 189 -24.60 16.69 10.51
C GLY A 189 -23.36 17.01 9.68
N VAL A 190 -22.46 16.04 9.50
CA VAL A 190 -21.30 16.21 8.61
C VAL A 190 -21.68 16.45 7.15
N ARG A 191 -22.81 15.92 6.71
CA ARG A 191 -23.31 16.12 5.33
C ARG A 191 -24.00 17.46 5.13
N ASP A 192 -24.54 18.02 6.22
CA ASP A 192 -25.28 19.28 6.21
C ASP A 192 -24.35 20.48 6.39
N GLU A 193 -23.14 20.28 6.90
CA GLU A 193 -22.11 21.29 7.07
C GLU A 193 -21.11 21.34 5.89
#